data_d75530d2acae8db753bcad252ca5ddf7
#
_entry.id   d75530d2acae8db753bcad252ca5ddf7
#
_cell.length_a   1.000
_cell.length_b   1.000
_cell.length_c   1.000
_cell.angle_alpha   90.00
_cell.angle_beta   90.00
_cell.angle_gamma   90.00
#
_symmetry.space_group_name_H-M   'P 1'
#
loop_
_entity.id
_entity.type
_entity.pdbx_description
1 polymer ?
#
loop_
_entity_poly.entity_id
_entity_poly.type
_entity_poly.pdbx_seq_one_letter_code
_entity_poly.pdbx_strand_id
1 'polypeptide(L)'
;LGAGLLQVLMGLLRLGRWFRAISPAVVQGMLAGIGLVLLLGQLYPFAGTTAPVSTADKFAGLPDLLVDAAPQAVVIGVLTLVIAALWQRTPFRKVPGVLVAVVVVSVVALLLPVPRIQVGSLSDELRMVDFSLVDAGVLGAVVTFALVASAESLFSAAAVDRMHNGPRTRYNQELVAQGVGNTVCGLLGALPMTAVIVRSSANVQAGARTKASRVLHGVWLLVFVVALPGVLSFVPLAALAAILLQAGWKLLEPKRVLALARTDRAEAAVLVLTAGLIVVTDLLTGTLAGLLAAVVKTAWDVSRLSVTVTPDGEDHEHVELRGNATFLRLPRLLDTLEALPLTKHVRLDLSGLRHLDQACRQAIEQWADTHRTAGRTVDLIRP
;
A
#
# COMPACT_ATOMS: atom_id res chain seq x y z
N LEU A 1 7.73 18.12 -11.90
CA LEU A 1 7.65 19.46 -11.33
C LEU A 1 6.29 19.72 -10.67
N GLY A 2 5.18 19.66 -11.41
CA GLY A 2 3.83 19.95 -10.88
C GLY A 2 3.46 19.09 -9.67
N ALA A 3 3.75 17.81 -9.69
CA ALA A 3 3.53 16.90 -8.56
C ALA A 3 4.31 17.33 -7.30
N GLY A 4 5.56 17.76 -7.47
CA GLY A 4 6.37 18.28 -6.36
C GLY A 4 5.77 19.54 -5.72
N LEU A 5 5.34 20.49 -6.54
CA LEU A 5 4.66 21.71 -6.06
C LEU A 5 3.36 21.38 -5.32
N LEU A 6 2.57 20.45 -5.85
CA LEU A 6 1.33 20.00 -5.20
C LEU A 6 1.63 19.30 -3.86
N GLN A 7 2.70 18.51 -3.75
CA GLN A 7 3.14 17.89 -2.50
C GLN A 7 3.57 18.93 -1.45
N VAL A 8 4.29 20.00 -1.86
CA VAL A 8 4.61 21.13 -0.97
C VAL A 8 3.34 21.76 -0.43
N LEU A 9 2.38 22.07 -1.32
CA LEU A 9 1.09 22.64 -0.94
C LEU A 9 0.35 21.75 0.04
N MET A 10 0.24 20.43 -0.26
CA MET A 10 -0.39 19.45 0.63
C MET A 10 0.28 19.41 2.01
N GLY A 11 1.60 19.49 2.06
CA GLY A 11 2.36 19.52 3.31
C GLY A 11 2.12 20.79 4.13
N LEU A 12 2.06 21.97 3.48
CA LEU A 12 1.72 23.24 4.11
C LEU A 12 0.27 23.26 4.63
N LEU A 13 -0.66 22.68 3.88
CA LEU A 13 -2.06 22.49 4.30
C LEU A 13 -2.23 21.39 5.36
N ARG A 14 -1.13 20.81 5.84
CA ARG A 14 -1.09 19.78 6.89
C ARG A 14 -1.87 18.49 6.53
N LEU A 15 -1.98 18.15 5.25
CA LEU A 15 -2.67 16.94 4.79
C LEU A 15 -1.88 15.65 5.07
N GLY A 16 -0.57 15.73 5.33
CA GLY A 16 0.26 14.56 5.66
C GLY A 16 -0.26 13.74 6.84
N ARG A 17 -0.96 14.35 7.79
CA ARG A 17 -1.56 13.65 8.94
C ARG A 17 -2.65 12.64 8.54
N TRP A 18 -3.37 12.87 7.44
CA TRP A 18 -4.44 11.99 6.99
C TRP A 18 -3.91 10.63 6.51
N PHE A 19 -2.66 10.59 6.01
CA PHE A 19 -2.00 9.35 5.62
C PHE A 19 -1.64 8.43 6.79
N ARG A 20 -1.76 8.89 8.05
CA ARG A 20 -1.66 8.03 9.24
C ARG A 20 -2.92 7.19 9.48
N ALA A 21 -4.06 7.61 8.94
CA ALA A 21 -5.36 7.00 9.20
C ALA A 21 -5.71 5.89 8.20
N ILE A 22 -4.69 5.27 7.58
CA ILE A 22 -4.91 4.19 6.61
C ILE A 22 -4.84 2.83 7.28
N SER A 23 -5.76 1.94 6.91
CA SER A 23 -5.81 0.57 7.39
C SER A 23 -4.48 -0.16 7.14
N PRO A 24 -3.94 -0.87 8.14
CA PRO A 24 -2.76 -1.71 7.96
C PRO A 24 -2.92 -2.74 6.84
N ALA A 25 -4.12 -3.25 6.59
CA ALA A 25 -4.40 -4.20 5.52
C ALA A 25 -4.21 -3.58 4.13
N VAL A 26 -4.64 -2.32 3.93
CA VAL A 26 -4.44 -1.59 2.67
C VAL A 26 -2.95 -1.38 2.42
N VAL A 27 -2.19 -0.92 3.43
CA VAL A 27 -0.73 -0.74 3.31
C VAL A 27 -0.03 -2.05 2.96
N GLN A 28 -0.42 -3.14 3.61
CA GLN A 28 0.18 -4.46 3.35
C GLN A 28 -0.24 -5.01 1.99
N GLY A 29 -1.49 -4.78 1.57
CA GLY A 29 -1.97 -5.10 0.22
C GLY A 29 -1.21 -4.32 -0.85
N MET A 30 -0.95 -3.03 -0.62
CA MET A 30 -0.14 -2.20 -1.50
C MET A 30 1.29 -2.76 -1.65
N LEU A 31 1.95 -3.09 -0.52
CA LEU A 31 3.29 -3.68 -0.55
C LEU A 31 3.32 -5.04 -1.26
N ALA A 32 2.32 -5.87 -1.01
CA ALA A 32 2.18 -7.16 -1.68
C ALA A 32 1.93 -7.01 -3.19
N GLY A 33 1.06 -6.07 -3.59
CA GLY A 33 0.80 -5.75 -4.99
C GLY A 33 2.05 -5.26 -5.73
N ILE A 34 2.78 -4.31 -5.14
CA ILE A 34 4.09 -3.84 -5.66
C ILE A 34 5.07 -5.02 -5.76
N GLY A 35 5.13 -5.86 -4.72
CA GLY A 35 5.98 -7.06 -4.71
C GLY A 35 5.66 -8.01 -5.85
N LEU A 36 4.38 -8.27 -6.12
CA LEU A 36 3.92 -9.13 -7.23
C LEU A 36 4.28 -8.54 -8.60
N VAL A 37 3.99 -7.24 -8.82
CA VAL A 37 4.32 -6.55 -10.07
C VAL A 37 5.84 -6.58 -10.31
N LEU A 38 6.62 -6.37 -9.24
CA LEU A 38 8.08 -6.43 -9.30
C LEU A 38 8.57 -7.84 -9.65
N LEU A 39 8.05 -8.87 -8.99
CA LEU A 39 8.38 -10.28 -9.27
C LEU A 39 8.10 -10.61 -10.73
N LEU A 40 6.88 -10.33 -11.20
CA LEU A 40 6.49 -10.60 -12.59
C LEU A 40 7.39 -9.88 -13.60
N GLY A 41 7.68 -8.59 -13.34
CA GLY A 41 8.52 -7.80 -14.24
C GLY A 41 9.98 -8.27 -14.28
N GLN A 42 10.51 -8.76 -13.15
CA GLN A 42 11.93 -9.14 -13.05
C GLN A 42 12.22 -10.60 -13.43
N LEU A 43 11.21 -11.46 -13.57
CA LEU A 43 11.41 -12.81 -14.10
C LEU A 43 12.00 -12.81 -15.52
N TYR A 44 11.59 -11.85 -16.36
CA TYR A 44 12.05 -11.72 -17.73
C TYR A 44 13.54 -11.37 -17.85
N PRO A 45 14.04 -10.25 -17.29
CA PRO A 45 15.46 -9.97 -17.33
C PRO A 45 16.31 -10.99 -16.52
N PHE A 46 15.73 -11.65 -15.52
CA PHE A 46 16.38 -12.79 -14.85
C PHE A 46 16.61 -13.95 -15.81
N ALA A 47 15.67 -14.24 -16.70
CA ALA A 47 15.76 -15.22 -17.73
C ALA A 47 16.57 -14.75 -18.97
N GLY A 48 17.00 -13.49 -18.99
CA GLY A 48 17.78 -12.91 -20.11
C GLY A 48 16.93 -12.38 -21.26
N THR A 49 15.62 -12.23 -21.04
CA THR A 49 14.64 -11.72 -22.02
C THR A 49 14.12 -10.33 -21.61
N THR A 50 13.36 -9.68 -22.48
CA THR A 50 12.73 -8.39 -22.22
C THR A 50 11.31 -8.57 -21.70
N ALA A 51 10.97 -7.85 -20.63
CA ALA A 51 9.62 -7.92 -20.06
C ALA A 51 8.61 -7.20 -20.97
N PRO A 52 7.43 -7.81 -21.25
CA PRO A 52 6.31 -7.11 -21.88
C PRO A 52 5.85 -5.89 -21.07
N VAL A 53 5.22 -4.92 -21.72
CA VAL A 53 4.75 -3.70 -21.05
C VAL A 53 3.53 -3.99 -20.17
N SER A 54 2.54 -4.69 -20.73
CA SER A 54 1.30 -5.02 -20.07
C SER A 54 1.48 -6.13 -19.01
N THR A 55 0.81 -6.00 -17.87
CA THR A 55 0.81 -7.05 -16.84
C THR A 55 0.14 -8.33 -17.34
N ALA A 56 -0.91 -8.21 -18.15
CA ALA A 56 -1.58 -9.37 -18.73
C ALA A 56 -0.64 -10.16 -19.66
N ASP A 57 0.13 -9.46 -20.49
CA ASP A 57 1.11 -10.09 -21.39
C ASP A 57 2.27 -10.73 -20.61
N LYS A 58 2.66 -10.14 -19.47
CA LYS A 58 3.63 -10.76 -18.56
C LYS A 58 3.13 -12.10 -17.99
N PHE A 59 1.85 -12.19 -17.64
CA PHE A 59 1.28 -13.46 -17.20
C PHE A 59 1.17 -14.46 -18.33
N ALA A 60 0.70 -14.05 -19.49
CA ALA A 60 0.54 -14.90 -20.65
C ALA A 60 1.88 -15.47 -21.17
N GLY A 61 2.94 -14.65 -21.12
CA GLY A 61 4.27 -15.04 -21.56
C GLY A 61 5.10 -15.87 -20.55
N LEU A 62 4.59 -16.17 -19.36
CA LEU A 62 5.32 -16.98 -18.37
C LEU A 62 5.68 -18.40 -18.88
N PRO A 63 4.83 -19.14 -19.61
CA PRO A 63 5.20 -20.42 -20.18
C PRO A 63 6.33 -20.32 -21.19
N ASP A 64 6.29 -19.32 -22.06
CA ASP A 64 7.32 -19.08 -23.10
C ASP A 64 8.66 -18.74 -22.46
N LEU A 65 8.66 -18.05 -21.32
CA LEU A 65 9.86 -17.71 -20.57
C LEU A 65 10.69 -18.94 -20.15
N LEU A 66 10.05 -20.09 -19.92
CA LEU A 66 10.74 -21.34 -19.56
C LEU A 66 11.49 -21.93 -20.77
N VAL A 67 10.98 -21.67 -21.98
CA VAL A 67 11.56 -22.17 -23.23
C VAL A 67 12.66 -21.21 -23.73
N ASP A 68 12.42 -19.90 -23.64
CA ASP A 68 13.28 -18.84 -24.18
C ASP A 68 14.36 -18.38 -23.20
N ALA A 69 14.42 -18.95 -22.00
CA ALA A 69 15.39 -18.57 -21.00
C ALA A 69 16.83 -18.79 -21.47
N ALA A 70 17.64 -17.74 -21.44
CA ALA A 70 19.07 -17.82 -21.70
C ALA A 70 19.80 -18.48 -20.49
N PRO A 71 20.39 -19.69 -20.63
CA PRO A 71 20.98 -20.38 -19.48
C PRO A 71 22.05 -19.55 -18.76
N GLN A 72 22.83 -18.77 -19.50
CA GLN A 72 23.87 -17.91 -18.92
C GLN A 72 23.28 -16.81 -18.01
N ALA A 73 22.17 -16.20 -18.42
CA ALA A 73 21.49 -15.19 -17.59
C ALA A 73 20.92 -15.80 -16.32
N VAL A 74 20.27 -16.95 -16.43
CA VAL A 74 19.73 -17.70 -15.28
C VAL A 74 20.84 -18.08 -14.29
N VAL A 75 21.96 -18.60 -14.79
CA VAL A 75 23.12 -18.95 -13.95
C VAL A 75 23.64 -17.70 -13.21
N ILE A 76 23.78 -16.56 -13.88
CA ILE A 76 24.20 -15.29 -13.28
C ILE A 76 23.20 -14.86 -12.19
N GLY A 77 21.91 -14.93 -12.47
CA GLY A 77 20.86 -14.57 -11.51
C GLY A 77 20.86 -15.49 -10.28
N VAL A 78 20.90 -16.81 -10.47
CA VAL A 78 20.98 -17.79 -9.39
C VAL A 78 22.25 -17.62 -8.57
N LEU A 79 23.40 -17.46 -9.22
CA LEU A 79 24.68 -17.23 -8.55
C LEU A 79 24.63 -15.98 -7.67
N THR A 80 23.99 -14.91 -8.15
CA THR A 80 23.78 -13.67 -7.38
C THR A 80 23.00 -13.94 -6.09
N LEU A 81 21.87 -14.68 -6.17
CA LEU A 81 21.07 -15.02 -5.01
C LEU A 81 21.82 -15.92 -4.03
N VAL A 82 22.54 -16.92 -4.54
CA VAL A 82 23.32 -17.86 -3.72
C VAL A 82 24.42 -17.14 -2.96
N ILE A 83 25.22 -16.30 -3.66
CA ILE A 83 26.29 -15.54 -3.02
C ILE A 83 25.72 -14.59 -1.97
N ALA A 84 24.65 -13.84 -2.29
CA ALA A 84 24.01 -12.92 -1.35
C ALA A 84 23.50 -13.62 -0.11
N ALA A 85 22.94 -14.84 -0.23
CA ALA A 85 22.44 -15.64 0.87
C ALA A 85 23.55 -16.25 1.73
N LEU A 86 24.57 -16.86 1.09
CA LEU A 86 25.67 -17.51 1.77
C LEU A 86 26.59 -16.51 2.48
N TRP A 87 26.80 -15.33 1.90
CA TRP A 87 27.64 -14.29 2.48
C TRP A 87 27.20 -13.89 3.89
N GLN A 88 25.89 -13.89 4.15
CA GLN A 88 25.35 -13.58 5.49
C GLN A 88 25.77 -14.57 6.57
N ARG A 89 26.22 -15.78 6.20
CA ARG A 89 26.71 -16.83 7.11
C ARG A 89 28.20 -16.72 7.37
N THR A 90 28.91 -15.83 6.64
CA THR A 90 30.37 -15.64 6.80
C THR A 90 30.70 -14.67 7.95
N PRO A 91 31.92 -14.69 8.48
CA PRO A 91 32.38 -13.71 9.46
C PRO A 91 32.42 -12.28 8.90
N PHE A 92 32.47 -12.13 7.56
CA PHE A 92 32.52 -10.84 6.86
C PHE A 92 31.14 -10.21 6.62
N ARG A 93 30.11 -10.64 7.32
CA ARG A 93 28.72 -10.15 7.20
C ARG A 93 28.51 -8.63 7.38
N LYS A 94 29.56 -7.91 7.84
CA LYS A 94 29.55 -6.43 7.89
C LYS A 94 29.47 -5.80 6.51
N VAL A 95 30.00 -6.47 5.47
CA VAL A 95 29.86 -6.06 4.08
C VAL A 95 28.55 -6.62 3.54
N PRO A 96 27.68 -5.79 2.94
CA PRO A 96 26.40 -6.27 2.42
C PRO A 96 26.59 -7.38 1.38
N GLY A 97 25.97 -8.54 1.61
CA GLY A 97 26.12 -9.70 0.72
C GLY A 97 25.64 -9.43 -0.71
N VAL A 98 24.65 -8.56 -0.88
CA VAL A 98 24.19 -8.10 -2.21
C VAL A 98 25.30 -7.38 -2.97
N LEU A 99 26.08 -6.52 -2.31
CA LEU A 99 27.21 -5.82 -2.95
C LEU A 99 28.28 -6.80 -3.41
N VAL A 100 28.66 -7.75 -2.53
CA VAL A 100 29.63 -8.79 -2.87
C VAL A 100 29.14 -9.64 -4.04
N ALA A 101 27.86 -10.05 -4.01
CA ALA A 101 27.26 -10.81 -5.09
C ALA A 101 27.36 -10.07 -6.43
N VAL A 102 26.97 -8.79 -6.47
CA VAL A 102 27.04 -7.98 -7.70
C VAL A 102 28.48 -7.88 -8.21
N VAL A 103 29.45 -7.58 -7.35
CA VAL A 103 30.87 -7.46 -7.77
C VAL A 103 31.38 -8.78 -8.32
N VAL A 104 31.22 -9.89 -7.59
CA VAL A 104 31.71 -11.22 -8.03
C VAL A 104 31.05 -11.62 -9.35
N VAL A 105 29.70 -11.46 -9.43
CA VAL A 105 28.97 -11.88 -10.63
C VAL A 105 29.30 -10.98 -11.83
N SER A 106 29.57 -9.68 -11.63
CA SER A 106 30.00 -8.79 -12.71
C SER A 106 31.34 -9.23 -13.27
N VAL A 107 32.28 -9.70 -12.44
CA VAL A 107 33.56 -10.24 -12.91
C VAL A 107 33.32 -11.55 -13.68
N VAL A 108 32.51 -12.47 -13.19
CA VAL A 108 32.17 -13.70 -13.89
C VAL A 108 31.45 -13.42 -15.22
N ALA A 109 30.59 -12.41 -15.27
CA ALA A 109 29.89 -12.01 -16.48
C ALA A 109 30.79 -11.40 -17.57
N LEU A 110 32.05 -11.04 -17.27
CA LEU A 110 33.01 -10.66 -18.30
C LEU A 110 33.34 -11.79 -19.28
N LEU A 111 33.18 -13.03 -18.80
CA LEU A 111 33.47 -14.24 -19.59
C LEU A 111 32.22 -14.78 -20.32
N LEU A 112 31.07 -14.16 -20.14
CA LEU A 112 29.78 -14.63 -20.65
C LEU A 112 29.12 -13.56 -21.54
N PRO A 113 28.43 -13.96 -22.62
CA PRO A 113 27.65 -13.06 -23.46
C PRO A 113 26.27 -12.80 -22.82
N VAL A 114 26.25 -11.99 -21.77
CA VAL A 114 24.99 -11.64 -21.04
C VAL A 114 24.69 -10.15 -21.20
N PRO A 115 23.39 -9.77 -21.27
CA PRO A 115 22.98 -8.37 -21.31
C PRO A 115 23.43 -7.62 -20.05
N ARG A 116 23.97 -6.43 -20.24
CA ARG A 116 24.49 -5.55 -19.18
C ARG A 116 23.71 -4.24 -19.16
N ILE A 117 23.84 -3.51 -18.07
CA ILE A 117 23.26 -2.17 -17.95
C ILE A 117 23.91 -1.25 -18.96
N GLN A 118 23.10 -0.51 -19.70
CA GLN A 118 23.54 0.61 -20.50
C GLN A 118 23.30 1.88 -19.73
N VAL A 119 24.35 2.58 -19.34
CA VAL A 119 24.28 3.87 -18.65
C VAL A 119 24.56 4.94 -19.67
N GLY A 120 23.56 5.75 -19.99
CA GLY A 120 23.73 6.95 -20.82
C GLY A 120 24.55 8.02 -20.09
N SER A 121 24.99 9.03 -20.82
CA SER A 121 25.62 10.20 -20.23
C SER A 121 24.59 11.04 -19.49
N LEU A 122 24.91 11.48 -18.26
CA LEU A 122 24.02 12.32 -17.48
C LEU A 122 23.68 13.64 -18.21
N SER A 123 24.61 14.16 -19.01
CA SER A 123 24.41 15.38 -19.80
C SER A 123 23.32 15.23 -20.86
N ASP A 124 23.16 14.03 -21.43
CA ASP A 124 22.21 13.78 -22.51
C ASP A 124 20.79 13.54 -21.97
N GLU A 125 20.69 13.16 -20.70
CA GLU A 125 19.42 12.88 -20.00
C GLU A 125 18.84 14.12 -19.32
N LEU A 126 19.65 15.15 -19.05
CA LEU A 126 19.17 16.41 -18.46
C LEU A 126 18.41 17.22 -19.50
N ARG A 127 17.09 17.28 -19.35
CA ARG A 127 16.20 18.05 -20.21
C ARG A 127 15.49 19.14 -19.40
N MET A 128 15.49 20.37 -19.91
CA MET A 128 14.69 21.42 -19.31
C MET A 128 13.20 21.18 -19.55
N VAL A 129 12.39 21.63 -18.59
CA VAL A 129 10.93 21.48 -18.65
C VAL A 129 10.37 22.26 -19.85
N ASP A 130 9.63 21.58 -20.71
CA ASP A 130 8.83 22.19 -21.76
C ASP A 130 7.41 22.46 -21.24
N PHE A 131 7.07 23.74 -21.06
CA PHE A 131 5.76 24.15 -20.56
C PHE A 131 4.67 24.19 -21.65
N SER A 132 5.04 24.02 -22.91
CA SER A 132 4.06 24.01 -24.03
C SER A 132 3.16 22.77 -24.06
N LEU A 133 3.56 21.70 -23.34
CA LEU A 133 2.87 20.42 -23.32
C LEU A 133 1.85 20.29 -22.18
N VAL A 134 1.49 21.40 -21.51
CA VAL A 134 0.54 21.33 -20.38
C VAL A 134 -0.89 21.26 -20.88
N ASP A 135 -1.50 20.09 -20.76
CA ASP A 135 -2.89 19.79 -21.08
C ASP A 135 -3.64 19.20 -19.87
N ALA A 136 -4.92 18.87 -20.06
CA ALA A 136 -5.73 18.26 -19.01
C ALA A 136 -5.21 16.87 -18.57
N GLY A 137 -4.59 16.11 -19.47
CA GLY A 137 -3.97 14.83 -19.17
C GLY A 137 -2.75 15.00 -18.26
N VAL A 138 -1.93 16.00 -18.51
CA VAL A 138 -0.79 16.35 -17.65
C VAL A 138 -1.26 16.76 -16.26
N LEU A 139 -2.35 17.52 -16.12
CA LEU A 139 -2.92 17.86 -14.82
C LEU A 139 -3.37 16.61 -14.05
N GLY A 140 -4.03 15.66 -14.72
CA GLY A 140 -4.39 14.37 -14.13
C GLY A 140 -3.17 13.60 -13.65
N ALA A 141 -2.13 13.53 -14.48
CA ALA A 141 -0.86 12.88 -14.11
C ALA A 141 -0.19 13.56 -12.91
N VAL A 142 -0.17 14.90 -12.85
CA VAL A 142 0.36 15.68 -11.71
C VAL A 142 -0.33 15.29 -10.41
N VAL A 143 -1.66 15.22 -10.39
CA VAL A 143 -2.42 14.84 -9.19
C VAL A 143 -2.12 13.37 -8.82
N THR A 144 -2.14 12.48 -9.80
CA THR A 144 -1.86 11.05 -9.60
C THR A 144 -0.46 10.85 -9.01
N PHE A 145 0.57 11.41 -9.61
CA PHE A 145 1.95 11.29 -9.12
C PHE A 145 2.12 11.93 -7.74
N ALA A 146 1.50 13.09 -7.48
CA ALA A 146 1.56 13.73 -6.17
C ALA A 146 0.94 12.85 -5.09
N LEU A 147 -0.23 12.26 -5.34
CA LEU A 147 -0.92 11.41 -4.38
C LEU A 147 -0.17 10.09 -4.14
N VAL A 148 0.24 9.40 -5.22
CA VAL A 148 0.95 8.12 -5.13
C VAL A 148 2.30 8.30 -4.44
N ALA A 149 3.12 9.27 -4.87
CA ALA A 149 4.42 9.52 -4.28
C ALA A 149 4.31 9.95 -2.80
N SER A 150 3.29 10.76 -2.45
CA SER A 150 3.02 11.14 -1.05
C SER A 150 2.62 9.94 -0.21
N ALA A 151 1.70 9.12 -0.70
CA ALA A 151 1.24 7.92 -0.01
C ALA A 151 2.41 6.95 0.23
N GLU A 152 3.17 6.64 -0.81
CA GLU A 152 4.32 5.72 -0.74
C GLU A 152 5.38 6.22 0.24
N SER A 153 5.73 7.50 0.18
CA SER A 153 6.73 8.09 1.08
C SER A 153 6.26 8.11 2.53
N LEU A 154 5.01 8.50 2.79
CA LEU A 154 4.48 8.57 4.15
C LEU A 154 4.21 7.18 4.75
N PHE A 155 3.84 6.19 3.93
CA PHE A 155 3.73 4.80 4.39
C PHE A 155 5.10 4.19 4.68
N SER A 156 6.09 4.47 3.83
CA SER A 156 7.48 4.08 4.08
C SER A 156 7.99 4.68 5.38
N ALA A 157 7.72 5.96 5.62
CA ALA A 157 8.07 6.63 6.86
C ALA A 157 7.38 5.98 8.08
N ALA A 158 6.09 5.68 7.98
CA ALA A 158 5.33 5.00 9.05
C ALA A 158 5.86 3.59 9.34
N ALA A 159 6.27 2.85 8.32
CA ALA A 159 6.87 1.53 8.47
C ALA A 159 8.24 1.62 9.14
N VAL A 160 9.08 2.56 8.72
CA VAL A 160 10.40 2.80 9.31
C VAL A 160 10.31 3.26 10.76
N ASP A 161 9.33 4.12 11.10
CA ASP A 161 9.06 4.55 12.48
C ASP A 161 8.80 3.39 13.44
N ARG A 162 8.35 2.24 12.93
CA ARG A 162 8.13 1.02 13.73
C ARG A 162 9.39 0.17 13.93
N MET A 163 10.44 0.43 13.15
CA MET A 163 11.69 -0.35 13.18
C MET A 163 12.72 0.21 14.17
N HIS A 164 12.47 1.40 14.73
CA HIS A 164 13.40 2.04 15.68
C HIS A 164 12.66 2.80 16.78
N ASN A 165 13.36 3.07 17.88
CA ASN A 165 12.85 3.83 19.03
C ASN A 165 13.24 5.32 19.00
N GLY A 166 13.74 5.81 17.87
CA GLY A 166 14.12 7.21 17.68
C GLY A 166 12.92 8.14 17.50
N PRO A 167 13.17 9.43 17.16
CA PRO A 167 12.13 10.41 16.92
C PRO A 167 11.18 9.97 15.82
N ARG A 168 9.87 10.15 16.02
CA ARG A 168 8.83 9.82 15.05
C ARG A 168 8.82 10.81 13.89
N THR A 169 8.41 10.33 12.72
CA THR A 169 8.30 11.14 11.50
C THR A 169 7.27 12.27 11.67
N ARG A 170 7.66 13.46 11.23
CA ARG A 170 6.78 14.62 11.11
C ARG A 170 6.17 14.64 9.73
N TYR A 171 5.05 13.97 9.53
CA TYR A 171 4.43 13.69 8.22
C TYR A 171 4.27 14.90 7.32
N ASN A 172 3.85 16.06 7.87
CA ASN A 172 3.70 17.27 7.07
C ASN A 172 5.05 17.81 6.58
N GLN A 173 6.09 17.75 7.44
CA GLN A 173 7.44 18.20 7.04
C GLN A 173 8.07 17.21 6.04
N GLU A 174 7.83 15.92 6.20
CA GLU A 174 8.26 14.92 5.23
C GLU A 174 7.63 15.16 3.86
N LEU A 175 6.33 15.48 3.84
CA LEU A 175 5.60 15.78 2.60
C LEU A 175 6.13 17.04 1.91
N VAL A 176 6.44 18.11 2.67
CA VAL A 176 7.09 19.32 2.13
C VAL A 176 8.48 18.97 1.58
N ALA A 177 9.30 18.21 2.33
CA ALA A 177 10.65 17.84 1.89
C ALA A 177 10.62 16.98 0.62
N GLN A 178 9.68 16.03 0.55
CA GLN A 178 9.43 15.20 -0.65
C GLN A 178 9.03 16.09 -1.84
N GLY A 179 8.12 17.04 -1.62
CA GLY A 179 7.67 17.96 -2.65
C GLY A 179 8.79 18.87 -3.16
N VAL A 180 9.64 19.38 -2.28
CA VAL A 180 10.83 20.15 -2.68
C VAL A 180 11.78 19.30 -3.52
N GLY A 181 12.06 18.07 -3.08
CA GLY A 181 12.89 17.12 -3.83
C GLY A 181 12.32 16.83 -5.22
N ASN A 182 11.02 16.54 -5.32
CA ASN A 182 10.35 16.26 -6.60
C ASN A 182 10.25 17.50 -7.50
N THR A 183 10.17 18.70 -6.92
CA THR A 183 10.25 19.95 -7.70
C THR A 183 11.62 20.12 -8.33
N VAL A 184 12.69 19.88 -7.57
CA VAL A 184 14.08 19.91 -8.09
C VAL A 184 14.29 18.85 -9.14
N CYS A 185 13.86 17.60 -8.90
CA CYS A 185 13.91 16.54 -9.91
C CYS A 185 13.20 16.94 -11.20
N GLY A 186 11.99 17.50 -11.09
CA GLY A 186 11.24 17.96 -12.26
C GLY A 186 11.89 19.12 -13.01
N LEU A 187 12.58 20.04 -12.33
CA LEU A 187 13.34 21.12 -12.99
C LEU A 187 14.56 20.59 -13.77
N LEU A 188 15.14 19.51 -13.28
CA LEU A 188 16.28 18.85 -13.93
C LEU A 188 15.87 17.78 -14.97
N GLY A 189 14.57 17.66 -15.27
CA GLY A 189 14.06 16.65 -16.20
C GLY A 189 14.11 15.22 -15.66
N ALA A 190 14.40 15.03 -14.36
CA ALA A 190 14.44 13.73 -13.73
C ALA A 190 13.03 13.23 -13.31
N LEU A 191 12.91 11.91 -13.17
CA LEU A 191 11.68 11.29 -12.70
C LEU A 191 11.37 11.65 -11.24
N PRO A 192 10.09 11.65 -10.85
CA PRO A 192 9.71 11.87 -9.47
C PRO A 192 10.27 10.76 -8.57
N MET A 193 10.74 11.14 -7.39
CA MET A 193 11.29 10.23 -6.40
C MET A 193 10.30 9.96 -5.27
N THR A 194 10.40 8.76 -4.70
CA THR A 194 9.66 8.34 -3.50
C THR A 194 10.59 7.67 -2.49
N ALA A 195 10.13 7.55 -1.24
CA ALA A 195 10.85 6.78 -0.23
C ALA A 195 10.70 5.27 -0.50
N VAL A 196 11.79 4.52 -0.31
CA VAL A 196 11.82 3.06 -0.50
C VAL A 196 12.07 2.35 0.83
N ILE A 197 11.08 1.57 1.29
CA ILE A 197 11.13 0.85 2.57
C ILE A 197 12.35 -0.07 2.65
N VAL A 198 12.67 -0.82 1.59
CA VAL A 198 13.76 -1.80 1.60
C VAL A 198 15.11 -1.14 1.89
N ARG A 199 15.39 -0.01 1.23
CA ARG A 199 16.63 0.76 1.48
C ARG A 199 16.67 1.36 2.88
N SER A 200 15.54 1.91 3.32
CA SER A 200 15.41 2.51 4.65
C SER A 200 15.56 1.47 5.76
N SER A 201 14.95 0.30 5.61
CA SER A 201 15.09 -0.79 6.59
C SER A 201 16.51 -1.34 6.66
N ALA A 202 17.18 -1.49 5.53
CA ALA A 202 18.58 -1.89 5.49
C ALA A 202 19.47 -0.88 6.21
N ASN A 203 19.21 0.42 6.05
CA ASN A 203 19.93 1.49 6.72
C ASN A 203 19.73 1.47 8.24
N VAL A 204 18.49 1.25 8.70
CA VAL A 204 18.17 1.10 10.13
C VAL A 204 18.84 -0.16 10.70
N GLN A 205 18.77 -1.29 10.02
CA GLN A 205 19.41 -2.55 10.42
C GLN A 205 20.94 -2.43 10.48
N ALA A 206 21.54 -1.61 9.62
CA ALA A 206 22.96 -1.30 9.65
C ALA A 206 23.35 -0.37 10.82
N GLY A 207 22.38 0.09 11.63
CA GLY A 207 22.62 0.91 12.81
C GLY A 207 22.66 2.41 12.57
N ALA A 208 22.06 2.90 11.49
CA ALA A 208 21.95 4.33 11.22
C ALA A 208 21.14 5.05 12.31
N ARG A 209 21.75 6.10 12.89
CA ARG A 209 21.14 6.89 13.97
C ARG A 209 20.89 8.35 13.59
N THR A 210 21.48 8.81 12.50
CA THR A 210 21.45 10.23 12.10
C THR A 210 21.03 10.40 10.64
N LYS A 211 20.66 11.63 10.28
CA LYS A 211 20.35 12.02 8.91
C LYS A 211 21.55 11.92 7.95
N ALA A 212 22.79 11.90 8.49
CA ALA A 212 24.01 11.83 7.69
C ALA A 212 24.04 10.60 6.79
N SER A 213 23.55 9.45 7.26
CA SER A 213 23.53 8.21 6.47
C SER A 213 22.76 8.39 5.15
N ARG A 214 21.58 9.02 5.16
CA ARG A 214 20.78 9.24 3.95
C ARG A 214 21.39 10.32 3.04
N VAL A 215 22.01 11.35 3.61
CA VAL A 215 22.71 12.39 2.83
C VAL A 215 23.89 11.77 2.12
N LEU A 216 24.73 11.01 2.84
CA LEU A 216 25.87 10.28 2.26
C LEU A 216 25.42 9.28 1.18
N HIS A 217 24.27 8.62 1.37
CA HIS A 217 23.72 7.75 0.32
C HIS A 217 23.45 8.52 -0.97
N GLY A 218 22.81 9.71 -0.89
CA GLY A 218 22.61 10.57 -2.06
C GLY A 218 23.90 11.03 -2.71
N VAL A 219 24.89 11.44 -1.89
CA VAL A 219 26.23 11.86 -2.38
C VAL A 219 26.93 10.70 -3.11
N TRP A 220 26.93 9.50 -2.53
CA TRP A 220 27.54 8.33 -3.17
C TRP A 220 26.84 7.97 -4.48
N LEU A 221 25.51 8.01 -4.54
CA LEU A 221 24.79 7.79 -5.79
C LEU A 221 25.20 8.80 -6.86
N LEU A 222 25.31 10.08 -6.50
CA LEU A 222 25.75 11.13 -7.42
C LEU A 222 27.19 10.88 -7.90
N VAL A 223 28.10 10.53 -7.00
CA VAL A 223 29.50 10.21 -7.36
C VAL A 223 29.55 9.03 -8.33
N PHE A 224 28.81 7.95 -8.07
CA PHE A 224 28.79 6.79 -8.96
C PHE A 224 28.23 7.13 -10.35
N VAL A 225 27.16 7.90 -10.42
CA VAL A 225 26.51 8.24 -11.70
C VAL A 225 27.37 9.22 -12.50
N VAL A 226 28.01 10.21 -11.85
CA VAL A 226 28.78 11.25 -12.54
C VAL A 226 30.21 10.81 -12.83
N ALA A 227 30.90 10.22 -11.85
CA ALA A 227 32.32 9.94 -11.94
C ALA A 227 32.64 8.52 -12.42
N LEU A 228 31.72 7.56 -12.23
CA LEU A 228 31.95 6.14 -12.47
C LEU A 228 30.83 5.46 -13.30
N PRO A 229 30.21 6.10 -14.33
CA PRO A 229 29.15 5.48 -15.11
C PRO A 229 29.62 4.19 -15.80
N GLY A 230 30.86 4.12 -16.25
CA GLY A 230 31.46 2.94 -16.85
C GLY A 230 31.57 1.72 -15.93
N VAL A 231 31.66 1.93 -14.61
CA VAL A 231 31.65 0.82 -13.65
C VAL A 231 30.23 0.18 -13.55
N LEU A 232 29.18 0.97 -13.66
CA LEU A 232 27.81 0.45 -13.65
C LEU A 232 27.51 -0.39 -14.89
N SER A 233 28.09 -0.09 -16.03
CA SER A 233 27.87 -0.84 -17.27
C SER A 233 28.46 -2.26 -17.26
N PHE A 234 29.30 -2.61 -16.28
CA PHE A 234 29.76 -3.99 -16.09
C PHE A 234 28.74 -4.89 -15.41
N VAL A 235 27.68 -4.30 -14.78
CA VAL A 235 26.70 -5.08 -14.02
C VAL A 235 25.71 -5.77 -14.98
N PRO A 236 25.56 -7.11 -14.90
CA PRO A 236 24.61 -7.85 -15.73
C PRO A 236 23.17 -7.59 -15.27
N LEU A 237 22.26 -7.44 -16.23
CA LEU A 237 20.83 -7.22 -15.95
C LEU A 237 20.21 -8.34 -15.11
N ALA A 238 20.60 -9.59 -15.36
CA ALA A 238 20.12 -10.74 -14.60
C ALA A 238 20.51 -10.69 -13.10
N ALA A 239 21.66 -10.09 -12.76
CA ALA A 239 22.05 -9.91 -11.35
C ALA A 239 21.15 -8.90 -10.65
N LEU A 240 20.84 -7.78 -11.31
CA LEU A 240 19.89 -6.79 -10.76
C LEU A 240 18.49 -7.38 -10.64
N ALA A 241 18.04 -8.09 -11.66
CA ALA A 241 16.76 -8.77 -11.64
C ALA A 241 16.66 -9.76 -10.46
N ALA A 242 17.71 -10.53 -10.20
CA ALA A 242 17.78 -11.44 -9.06
C ALA A 242 17.61 -10.70 -7.71
N ILE A 243 18.28 -9.55 -7.53
CA ILE A 243 18.15 -8.73 -6.32
C ILE A 243 16.72 -8.17 -6.19
N LEU A 244 16.14 -7.71 -7.29
CA LEU A 244 14.78 -7.17 -7.30
C LEU A 244 13.74 -8.27 -7.09
N LEU A 245 13.94 -9.50 -7.59
CA LEU A 245 13.13 -10.66 -7.25
C LEU A 245 13.17 -10.95 -5.74
N GLN A 246 14.36 -10.93 -5.13
CA GLN A 246 14.48 -11.11 -3.69
C GLN A 246 13.75 -9.98 -2.91
N ALA A 247 13.83 -8.75 -3.38
CA ALA A 247 13.14 -7.62 -2.78
C ALA A 247 11.62 -7.76 -2.91
N GLY A 248 11.11 -8.11 -4.10
CA GLY A 248 9.69 -8.36 -4.35
C GLY A 248 9.13 -9.47 -3.47
N TRP A 249 9.87 -10.57 -3.32
CA TRP A 249 9.50 -11.67 -2.42
C TRP A 249 9.40 -11.23 -0.95
N LYS A 250 10.31 -10.38 -0.49
CA LYS A 250 10.27 -9.84 0.87
C LYS A 250 9.06 -8.90 1.09
N LEU A 251 8.64 -8.16 0.07
CA LEU A 251 7.46 -7.28 0.15
C LEU A 251 6.15 -8.04 0.25
N LEU A 252 6.07 -9.25 -0.33
CA LEU A 252 4.88 -10.11 -0.23
C LEU A 252 4.57 -10.53 1.20
N GLU A 253 5.57 -10.73 2.04
CA GLU A 253 5.41 -11.23 3.42
C GLU A 253 4.35 -12.36 3.56
N PRO A 254 4.45 -13.48 2.81
CA PRO A 254 3.36 -14.46 2.70
C PRO A 254 2.94 -15.06 4.05
N LYS A 255 3.86 -15.16 5.00
CA LYS A 255 3.56 -15.62 6.37
C LYS A 255 2.61 -14.68 7.09
N ARG A 256 2.76 -13.37 6.88
CA ARG A 256 1.93 -12.35 7.51
C ARG A 256 0.55 -12.28 6.88
N VAL A 257 0.48 -12.41 5.55
CA VAL A 257 -0.79 -12.53 4.82
C VAL A 257 -1.60 -13.73 5.32
N LEU A 258 -0.95 -14.90 5.45
CA LEU A 258 -1.60 -16.10 5.94
C LEU A 258 -2.03 -15.98 7.42
N ALA A 259 -1.23 -15.34 8.27
CA ALA A 259 -1.57 -15.08 9.66
C ALA A 259 -2.81 -14.16 9.75
N LEU A 260 -2.85 -13.09 8.95
CA LEU A 260 -4.01 -12.20 8.88
C LEU A 260 -5.27 -12.93 8.42
N ALA A 261 -5.17 -13.78 7.41
CA ALA A 261 -6.30 -14.57 6.90
C ALA A 261 -6.91 -15.53 7.97
N ARG A 262 -6.10 -15.93 8.95
CA ARG A 262 -6.57 -16.79 10.06
C ARG A 262 -7.21 -15.99 11.19
N THR A 263 -6.79 -14.74 11.40
CA THR A 263 -7.27 -13.89 12.51
C THR A 263 -8.44 -12.99 12.11
N ASP A 264 -8.37 -12.37 10.93
CA ASP A 264 -9.42 -11.50 10.40
C ASP A 264 -9.55 -11.68 8.88
N ARG A 265 -10.54 -12.47 8.47
CA ARG A 265 -10.79 -12.77 7.05
C ARG A 265 -11.20 -11.53 6.26
N ALA A 266 -11.86 -10.55 6.90
CA ALA A 266 -12.28 -9.33 6.22
C ALA A 266 -11.10 -8.40 5.95
N GLU A 267 -10.17 -8.26 6.90
CA GLU A 267 -8.91 -7.53 6.68
C GLU A 267 -8.05 -8.22 5.60
N ALA A 268 -8.00 -9.56 5.61
CA ALA A 268 -7.31 -10.31 4.58
C ALA A 268 -7.93 -10.13 3.19
N ALA A 269 -9.27 -10.05 3.10
CA ALA A 269 -9.97 -9.76 1.85
C ALA A 269 -9.64 -8.35 1.33
N VAL A 270 -9.58 -7.34 2.21
CA VAL A 270 -9.14 -5.98 1.84
C VAL A 270 -7.71 -5.99 1.30
N LEU A 271 -6.80 -6.72 1.96
CA LEU A 271 -5.41 -6.87 1.52
C LEU A 271 -5.33 -7.50 0.13
N VAL A 272 -5.99 -8.65 -0.07
CA VAL A 272 -5.97 -9.39 -1.34
C VAL A 272 -6.62 -8.58 -2.46
N LEU A 273 -7.73 -7.90 -2.18
CA LEU A 273 -8.38 -6.99 -3.13
C LEU A 273 -7.44 -5.87 -3.56
N THR A 274 -6.79 -5.21 -2.58
CA THR A 274 -5.82 -4.13 -2.85
C THR A 274 -4.67 -4.64 -3.72
N ALA A 275 -4.04 -5.75 -3.32
CA ALA A 275 -2.92 -6.32 -4.06
C ALA A 275 -3.31 -6.79 -5.46
N GLY A 276 -4.45 -7.47 -5.59
CA GLY A 276 -4.97 -7.97 -6.87
C GLY A 276 -5.28 -6.82 -7.84
N LEU A 277 -5.95 -5.77 -7.37
CA LEU A 277 -6.26 -4.60 -8.21
C LEU A 277 -4.98 -3.86 -8.64
N ILE A 278 -3.97 -3.72 -7.77
CA ILE A 278 -2.68 -3.13 -8.15
C ILE A 278 -2.02 -3.91 -9.28
N VAL A 279 -2.09 -5.23 -9.24
CA VAL A 279 -1.51 -6.09 -10.28
C VAL A 279 -2.25 -5.97 -11.61
N VAL A 280 -3.58 -5.87 -11.57
CA VAL A 280 -4.42 -5.84 -12.79
C VAL A 280 -4.56 -4.45 -13.38
N THR A 281 -4.53 -3.41 -12.55
CA THR A 281 -4.69 -2.01 -12.97
C THR A 281 -3.39 -1.23 -12.76
N ASP A 282 -3.34 -0.47 -11.68
CA ASP A 282 -2.20 0.34 -11.26
C ASP A 282 -2.20 0.57 -9.73
N LEU A 283 -1.09 1.12 -9.23
CA LEU A 283 -0.89 1.36 -7.80
C LEU A 283 -1.95 2.28 -7.19
N LEU A 284 -2.33 3.36 -7.91
CA LEU A 284 -3.29 4.33 -7.38
C LEU A 284 -4.69 3.73 -7.31
N THR A 285 -5.16 3.16 -8.41
CA THR A 285 -6.50 2.55 -8.53
C THR A 285 -6.67 1.44 -7.49
N GLY A 286 -5.71 0.53 -7.38
CA GLY A 286 -5.76 -0.57 -6.42
C GLY A 286 -5.72 -0.07 -4.96
N THR A 287 -4.91 0.96 -4.67
CA THR A 287 -4.83 1.52 -3.31
C THR A 287 -6.12 2.27 -2.92
N LEU A 288 -6.70 3.06 -3.83
CA LEU A 288 -7.96 3.76 -3.58
C LEU A 288 -9.13 2.79 -3.39
N ALA A 289 -9.21 1.76 -4.22
CA ALA A 289 -10.23 0.72 -4.07
C ALA A 289 -10.07 -0.06 -2.75
N GLY A 290 -8.84 -0.38 -2.37
CA GLY A 290 -8.54 -0.98 -1.08
C GLY A 290 -8.92 -0.10 0.11
N LEU A 291 -8.64 1.20 0.01
CA LEU A 291 -9.04 2.18 1.03
C LEU A 291 -10.56 2.26 1.15
N LEU A 292 -11.28 2.32 0.02
CA LEU A 292 -12.74 2.29 0.00
C LEU A 292 -13.28 1.02 0.67
N ALA A 293 -12.74 -0.14 0.32
CA ALA A 293 -13.13 -1.41 0.94
C ALA A 293 -12.86 -1.42 2.46
N ALA A 294 -11.74 -0.87 2.91
CA ALA A 294 -11.43 -0.75 4.34
C ALA A 294 -12.41 0.20 5.06
N VAL A 295 -12.79 1.31 4.43
CA VAL A 295 -13.80 2.23 4.98
C VAL A 295 -15.15 1.55 5.08
N VAL A 296 -15.60 0.86 4.01
CA VAL A 296 -16.86 0.10 3.99
C VAL A 296 -16.85 -0.98 5.09
N LYS A 297 -15.77 -1.76 5.20
CA LYS A 297 -15.61 -2.76 6.27
C LYS A 297 -15.74 -2.12 7.65
N THR A 298 -15.02 -1.02 7.88
CA THR A 298 -15.05 -0.33 9.19
C THR A 298 -16.45 0.20 9.51
N ALA A 299 -17.11 0.81 8.51
CA ALA A 299 -18.49 1.28 8.67
C ALA A 299 -19.44 0.13 9.02
N TRP A 300 -19.29 -1.02 8.37
CA TRP A 300 -20.07 -2.22 8.65
C TRP A 300 -19.81 -2.78 10.05
N ASP A 301 -18.57 -2.84 10.49
CA ASP A 301 -18.17 -3.33 11.81
C ASP A 301 -18.65 -2.39 12.94
N VAL A 302 -18.55 -1.10 12.72
CA VAL A 302 -19.02 -0.09 13.67
C VAL A 302 -20.56 -0.12 13.78
N SER A 303 -21.28 -0.43 12.70
CA SER A 303 -22.73 -0.49 12.63
C SER A 303 -23.34 -1.75 13.24
N ARG A 304 -22.66 -2.40 14.21
CA ARG A 304 -23.23 -3.59 14.86
C ARG A 304 -24.39 -3.21 15.76
N LEU A 305 -25.58 -3.74 15.44
CA LEU A 305 -26.82 -3.61 16.19
C LEU A 305 -27.31 -4.99 16.57
N SER A 306 -27.58 -5.22 17.84
CA SER A 306 -28.32 -6.38 18.32
C SER A 306 -29.72 -5.92 18.75
N VAL A 307 -30.73 -6.64 18.29
CA VAL A 307 -32.14 -6.46 18.70
C VAL A 307 -32.54 -7.76 19.38
N THR A 308 -32.96 -7.66 20.62
CA THR A 308 -33.41 -8.81 21.41
C THR A 308 -34.87 -8.56 21.76
N VAL A 309 -35.73 -9.50 21.40
CA VAL A 309 -37.15 -9.47 21.71
C VAL A 309 -37.41 -10.52 22.79
N THR A 310 -37.98 -10.10 23.92
CA THR A 310 -38.33 -10.99 25.03
C THR A 310 -39.79 -10.74 25.44
N PRO A 311 -40.60 -11.81 25.59
CA PRO A 311 -41.94 -11.67 26.11
C PRO A 311 -41.92 -11.13 27.55
N ASP A 312 -42.74 -10.12 27.85
CA ASP A 312 -42.91 -9.54 29.19
C ASP A 312 -44.40 -9.71 29.65
N GLY A 313 -44.77 -10.97 29.84
CA GLY A 313 -46.17 -11.39 30.11
C GLY A 313 -46.94 -11.78 28.85
N GLU A 314 -48.29 -11.91 28.97
CA GLU A 314 -49.13 -12.37 27.85
C GLU A 314 -49.33 -11.28 26.77
N ASP A 315 -49.44 -10.00 27.18
CA ASP A 315 -49.78 -8.88 26.30
C ASP A 315 -48.67 -7.88 26.05
N HIS A 316 -47.46 -8.11 26.57
CA HIS A 316 -46.34 -7.18 26.48
C HIS A 316 -45.12 -7.85 25.84
N GLU A 317 -44.41 -7.09 25.04
CA GLU A 317 -43.11 -7.47 24.52
C GLU A 317 -42.04 -6.43 24.86
N HIS A 318 -40.93 -6.90 25.37
CA HIS A 318 -39.77 -6.07 25.65
C HIS A 318 -38.73 -6.23 24.53
N VAL A 319 -38.43 -5.12 23.85
CA VAL A 319 -37.46 -5.07 22.73
C VAL A 319 -36.25 -4.24 23.16
N GLU A 320 -35.13 -4.88 23.34
CA GLU A 320 -33.89 -4.21 23.72
C GLU A 320 -32.98 -4.03 22.52
N LEU A 321 -32.56 -2.78 22.28
CA LEU A 321 -31.57 -2.43 21.24
C LEU A 321 -30.24 -2.15 21.90
N ARG A 322 -29.19 -2.86 21.47
CA ARG A 322 -27.81 -2.64 21.93
C ARG A 322 -26.84 -2.40 20.78
N GLY A 323 -25.91 -1.45 20.94
CA GLY A 323 -24.86 -1.15 19.99
C GLY A 323 -25.09 0.14 19.21
N ASN A 324 -24.87 0.13 17.89
CA ASN A 324 -25.00 1.32 17.05
C ASN A 324 -26.10 1.11 15.99
N ALA A 325 -27.17 1.87 16.12
CA ALA A 325 -28.26 1.91 15.15
C ALA A 325 -27.93 2.94 14.07
N THR A 326 -27.45 2.45 12.92
CA THR A 326 -27.11 3.26 11.76
C THR A 326 -27.94 2.84 10.56
N PHE A 327 -28.07 3.71 9.55
CA PHE A 327 -28.81 3.43 8.32
C PHE A 327 -28.43 2.10 7.66
N LEU A 328 -27.17 1.63 7.83
CA LEU A 328 -26.72 0.32 7.31
C LEU A 328 -27.46 -0.86 7.96
N ARG A 329 -28.01 -0.69 9.15
CA ARG A 329 -28.77 -1.72 9.87
C ARG A 329 -30.28 -1.43 9.90
N LEU A 330 -30.71 -0.34 9.26
CA LEU A 330 -32.11 0.05 9.19
C LEU A 330 -33.00 -1.07 8.65
N PRO A 331 -32.69 -1.79 7.54
CA PRO A 331 -33.54 -2.88 7.08
C PRO A 331 -33.77 -3.94 8.16
N ARG A 332 -32.69 -4.40 8.81
CA ARG A 332 -32.77 -5.40 9.87
C ARG A 332 -33.59 -4.91 11.11
N LEU A 333 -33.44 -3.63 11.44
CA LEU A 333 -34.19 -3.00 12.51
C LEU A 333 -35.70 -3.01 12.18
N LEU A 334 -36.06 -2.56 10.97
CA LEU A 334 -37.43 -2.54 10.49
C LEU A 334 -38.04 -3.95 10.39
N ASP A 335 -37.30 -4.91 9.77
CA ASP A 335 -37.75 -6.30 9.70
C ASP A 335 -38.12 -6.87 11.08
N THR A 336 -37.33 -6.54 12.11
CA THR A 336 -37.56 -7.00 13.46
C THR A 336 -38.78 -6.30 14.12
N LEU A 337 -38.89 -4.98 13.94
CA LEU A 337 -39.98 -4.20 14.48
C LEU A 337 -41.31 -4.51 13.79
N GLU A 338 -41.31 -4.69 12.49
CA GLU A 338 -42.51 -5.05 11.69
C GLU A 338 -43.00 -6.50 11.95
N ALA A 339 -42.09 -7.38 12.36
CA ALA A 339 -42.44 -8.75 12.76
C ALA A 339 -43.12 -8.83 14.10
N LEU A 340 -43.16 -7.74 14.90
CA LEU A 340 -43.86 -7.72 16.20
C LEU A 340 -45.36 -7.72 16.01
N PRO A 341 -46.12 -8.50 16.80
CA PRO A 341 -47.57 -8.55 16.72
C PRO A 341 -48.20 -7.20 17.03
N LEU A 342 -49.02 -6.67 16.13
CA LEU A 342 -49.80 -5.45 16.35
C LEU A 342 -50.80 -5.55 17.49
N THR A 343 -51.03 -6.75 18.05
CA THR A 343 -51.94 -7.03 19.16
C THR A 343 -51.33 -6.83 20.53
N LYS A 344 -50.01 -6.68 20.64
CA LYS A 344 -49.31 -6.55 21.91
C LYS A 344 -48.82 -5.13 22.19
N HIS A 345 -48.65 -4.81 23.45
CA HIS A 345 -47.97 -3.62 23.92
C HIS A 345 -46.43 -3.84 23.79
N VAL A 346 -45.72 -2.82 23.37
CA VAL A 346 -44.26 -2.93 23.15
C VAL A 346 -43.52 -1.93 24.02
N ARG A 347 -42.54 -2.45 24.79
CA ARG A 347 -41.57 -1.64 25.51
C ARG A 347 -40.27 -1.66 24.76
N LEU A 348 -39.93 -0.55 24.11
CA LEU A 348 -38.72 -0.42 23.30
C LEU A 348 -37.62 0.28 24.09
N ASP A 349 -36.60 -0.48 24.49
CA ASP A 349 -35.48 0.02 25.28
C ASP A 349 -34.31 0.39 24.35
N LEU A 350 -34.02 1.69 24.28
CA LEU A 350 -32.94 2.29 23.52
C LEU A 350 -31.70 2.63 24.40
N SER A 351 -31.78 2.36 25.71
CA SER A 351 -30.71 2.72 26.66
C SER A 351 -29.37 2.02 26.36
N GLY A 352 -29.41 0.84 25.70
CA GLY A 352 -28.24 0.09 25.25
C GLY A 352 -27.57 0.61 23.97
N LEU A 353 -28.14 1.63 23.32
CA LEU A 353 -27.58 2.22 22.11
C LEU A 353 -26.46 3.20 22.44
N ARG A 354 -25.32 3.01 21.80
CA ARG A 354 -24.18 3.96 21.84
C ARG A 354 -24.33 5.07 20.82
N HIS A 355 -24.99 4.78 19.70
CA HIS A 355 -25.25 5.72 18.62
C HIS A 355 -26.60 5.39 17.99
N LEU A 356 -27.37 6.44 17.69
CA LEU A 356 -28.65 6.37 16.97
C LEU A 356 -28.65 7.46 15.91
N ASP A 357 -28.56 7.06 14.64
CA ASP A 357 -28.62 8.03 13.54
C ASP A 357 -30.05 8.52 13.26
N GLN A 358 -30.11 9.56 12.44
CA GLN A 358 -31.38 10.21 12.11
C GLN A 358 -32.36 9.27 11.38
N ALA A 359 -31.87 8.42 10.48
CA ALA A 359 -32.69 7.51 9.70
C ALA A 359 -33.33 6.44 10.61
N CYS A 360 -32.55 5.82 11.49
CA CYS A 360 -33.07 4.86 12.46
C CYS A 360 -34.02 5.51 13.45
N ARG A 361 -33.73 6.75 13.90
CA ARG A 361 -34.61 7.48 14.80
C ARG A 361 -35.98 7.71 14.17
N GLN A 362 -36.02 8.25 12.94
CA GLN A 362 -37.26 8.50 12.22
C GLN A 362 -38.04 7.22 11.97
N ALA A 363 -37.36 6.13 11.61
CA ALA A 363 -38.02 4.85 11.40
C ALA A 363 -38.66 4.29 12.68
N ILE A 364 -37.96 4.38 13.81
CA ILE A 364 -38.50 3.96 15.11
C ILE A 364 -39.71 4.80 15.49
N GLU A 365 -39.63 6.12 15.33
CA GLU A 365 -40.74 7.03 15.64
C GLU A 365 -41.98 6.76 14.77
N GLN A 366 -41.74 6.60 13.46
CA GLN A 366 -42.80 6.27 12.51
C GLN A 366 -43.45 4.90 12.82
N TRP A 367 -42.63 3.89 13.11
CA TRP A 367 -43.14 2.59 13.53
C TRP A 367 -43.95 2.67 14.81
N ALA A 368 -43.46 3.39 15.83
CA ALA A 368 -44.17 3.57 17.11
C ALA A 368 -45.50 4.28 16.93
N ASP A 369 -45.58 5.29 16.06
CA ASP A 369 -46.83 6.00 15.77
C ASP A 369 -47.85 5.10 15.05
N THR A 370 -47.40 4.28 14.12
CA THR A 370 -48.26 3.28 13.44
C THR A 370 -48.83 2.28 14.47
N HIS A 371 -48.01 1.83 15.40
CA HIS A 371 -48.39 0.88 16.43
C HIS A 371 -49.42 1.50 17.42
N ARG A 372 -49.24 2.79 17.78
CA ARG A 372 -50.15 3.54 18.62
C ARG A 372 -51.52 3.77 17.94
N THR A 373 -51.53 4.02 16.64
CA THR A 373 -52.80 4.18 15.89
C THR A 373 -53.62 2.89 15.83
N ALA A 374 -52.99 1.73 16.00
CA ALA A 374 -53.63 0.43 16.14
C ALA A 374 -54.21 0.19 17.58
N GLY A 375 -54.17 1.19 18.46
CA GLY A 375 -54.74 1.15 19.81
C GLY A 375 -53.84 0.49 20.86
N ARG A 376 -52.54 0.35 20.61
CA ARG A 376 -51.56 -0.25 21.53
C ARG A 376 -50.54 0.79 22.04
N THR A 377 -50.02 0.56 23.23
CA THR A 377 -48.96 1.45 23.77
C THR A 377 -47.59 1.03 23.31
N VAL A 378 -46.81 2.03 22.98
CA VAL A 378 -45.35 1.88 22.75
C VAL A 378 -44.63 2.79 23.74
N ASP A 379 -43.95 2.16 24.69
CA ASP A 379 -43.13 2.86 25.68
C ASP A 379 -41.69 2.91 25.19
N LEU A 380 -41.19 4.12 24.91
CA LEU A 380 -39.81 4.35 24.48
C LEU A 380 -38.96 4.71 25.69
N ILE A 381 -38.05 3.83 26.10
CA ILE A 381 -37.01 4.13 27.08
C ILE A 381 -35.83 4.74 26.30
N ARG A 382 -35.63 6.05 26.45
CA ARG A 382 -34.53 6.78 25.79
C ARG A 382 -33.23 6.64 26.56
N PRO A 383 -32.06 6.73 25.89
CA PRO A 383 -30.74 6.68 26.53
C PRO A 383 -30.49 7.82 27.47
#